data_62648c6f36c64d90f407bd4438ec82a7
#
_entry.id   62648c6f36c64d90f407bd4438ec82a7
#
_cell.length_a   1.000
_cell.length_b   1.000
_cell.length_c   1.000
_cell.angle_alpha   90.00
_cell.angle_beta   90.00
_cell.angle_gamma   90.00
#
_symmetry.space_group_name_H-M   'P 1'
#
loop_
_entity.id
_entity.type
_entity.pdbx_description
1 polymer ?
#
loop_
_entity_poly.entity_id
_entity_poly.type
_entity_poly.pdbx_seq_one_letter_code
_entity_poly.pdbx_strand_id
1 'polypeptide(L)'
;MYFCCMENEVNESFEILLAACRTADSNLAVAYKQLRDLLERLCRAQMQDESLQMTDLSARISFVSARAGLTIVEQNRLHTFRLTSNAILNRKEEPVREKLLWDAKTLASFIRKLYEVEIPGELYHLLPRAYATYLVAPPAKKRIERMRVCYQYADEQYLYVTPVDTIADEYLRIRYNVPQINEEFAQTCEILWCHAQLNLLDVAIDETGVLTPSFIVLEPDYLIDISSLAECFRDYGHHPANYVLARLQPIDNARPLLLGN
;
A
#
# COMPACT_ATOMS: atom_id res chain seq x y z
N MET A 1 5.32 -2.92 -35.97
CA MET A 1 6.39 -3.49 -35.11
C MET A 1 6.05 -3.36 -33.62
N TYR A 2 5.49 -2.26 -33.15
CA TYR A 2 5.08 -2.07 -31.74
C TYR A 2 4.03 -3.07 -31.23
N PHE A 3 2.99 -3.37 -31.97
CA PHE A 3 1.91 -4.30 -31.57
C PHE A 3 2.41 -5.74 -31.35
N CYS A 4 3.28 -6.23 -32.19
CA CYS A 4 3.82 -7.59 -32.07
C CYS A 4 4.75 -7.75 -30.83
N CYS A 5 5.40 -6.67 -30.39
CA CYS A 5 6.26 -6.70 -29.21
C CYS A 5 5.43 -6.73 -27.92
N MET A 6 4.32 -5.98 -27.87
CA MET A 6 3.39 -5.96 -26.74
C MET A 6 2.66 -7.30 -26.55
N GLU A 7 2.18 -7.92 -27.63
CA GLU A 7 1.52 -9.23 -27.54
C GLU A 7 2.46 -10.31 -26.98
N ASN A 8 3.73 -10.29 -27.38
CA ASN A 8 4.73 -11.22 -26.86
C ASN A 8 5.01 -10.99 -25.36
N GLU A 9 5.10 -9.75 -24.92
CA GLU A 9 5.33 -9.40 -23.49
C GLU A 9 4.15 -9.83 -22.62
N VAL A 10 2.93 -9.62 -23.09
CA VAL A 10 1.70 -10.02 -22.40
C VAL A 10 1.63 -11.53 -22.27
N ASN A 11 1.83 -12.26 -23.36
CA ASN A 11 1.80 -13.73 -23.37
C ASN A 11 2.87 -14.30 -22.44
N GLU A 12 4.10 -13.82 -22.52
CA GLU A 12 5.17 -14.20 -21.60
C GLU A 12 4.82 -13.93 -20.14
N SER A 13 4.15 -12.81 -19.83
CA SER A 13 3.73 -12.49 -18.49
C SER A 13 2.70 -13.47 -17.94
N PHE A 14 1.73 -13.88 -18.76
CA PHE A 14 0.75 -14.90 -18.36
C PHE A 14 1.38 -16.30 -18.25
N GLU A 15 2.36 -16.65 -19.11
CA GLU A 15 3.10 -17.90 -18.99
C GLU A 15 3.91 -17.97 -17.69
N ILE A 16 4.54 -16.87 -17.27
CA ILE A 16 5.24 -16.80 -15.99
C ILE A 16 4.27 -16.97 -14.82
N LEU A 17 3.10 -16.32 -14.85
CA LEU A 17 2.05 -16.50 -13.86
C LEU A 17 1.60 -17.96 -13.77
N LEU A 18 1.35 -18.60 -14.92
CA LEU A 18 0.94 -19.99 -15.01
C LEU A 18 2.02 -20.92 -14.44
N ALA A 19 3.28 -20.69 -14.83
CA ALA A 19 4.41 -21.44 -14.31
C ALA A 19 4.57 -21.27 -12.79
N ALA A 20 4.41 -20.07 -12.25
CA ALA A 20 4.48 -19.81 -10.82
C ALA A 20 3.35 -20.55 -10.06
N CYS A 21 2.11 -20.53 -10.58
CA CYS A 21 1.00 -21.27 -9.98
C CYS A 21 1.26 -22.79 -9.94
N ARG A 22 1.89 -23.35 -10.99
CA ARG A 22 2.28 -24.77 -11.05
C ARG A 22 3.46 -25.07 -10.13
N THR A 23 4.44 -24.19 -10.06
CA THR A 23 5.60 -24.30 -9.15
C THR A 23 5.18 -24.27 -7.69
N ALA A 24 4.07 -23.63 -7.37
CA ALA A 24 3.53 -23.54 -6.00
C ALA A 24 3.28 -24.92 -5.38
N ASP A 25 3.00 -25.96 -6.17
CA ASP A 25 2.77 -27.32 -5.68
C ASP A 25 4.08 -27.99 -5.19
N SER A 26 5.23 -27.52 -5.63
CA SER A 26 6.54 -28.09 -5.29
C SER A 26 7.41 -27.15 -4.45
N ASN A 27 7.38 -25.86 -4.72
CA ASN A 27 8.22 -24.86 -4.02
C ASN A 27 7.57 -23.46 -4.00
N LEU A 28 6.88 -23.18 -2.93
CA LEU A 28 6.18 -21.91 -2.72
C LEU A 28 7.11 -20.69 -2.72
N ALA A 29 8.31 -20.80 -2.14
CA ALA A 29 9.22 -19.66 -2.07
C ALA A 29 9.75 -19.28 -3.48
N VAL A 30 10.00 -20.26 -4.33
CA VAL A 30 10.40 -20.03 -5.73
C VAL A 30 9.23 -19.40 -6.50
N ALA A 31 8.01 -19.89 -6.30
CA ALA A 31 6.83 -19.31 -6.93
C ALA A 31 6.62 -17.85 -6.52
N TYR A 32 6.76 -17.50 -5.23
CA TYR A 32 6.70 -16.12 -4.76
C TYR A 32 7.78 -15.24 -5.39
N LYS A 33 9.00 -15.76 -5.55
CA LYS A 33 10.06 -15.04 -6.24
C LYS A 33 9.70 -14.75 -7.69
N GLN A 34 9.18 -15.72 -8.42
CA GLN A 34 8.75 -15.56 -9.82
C GLN A 34 7.67 -14.47 -9.95
N LEU A 35 6.66 -14.51 -9.08
CA LEU A 35 5.59 -13.49 -9.06
C LEU A 35 6.14 -12.10 -8.71
N ARG A 36 7.08 -12.02 -7.77
CA ARG A 36 7.70 -10.77 -7.35
C ARG A 36 8.54 -10.13 -8.47
N ASP A 37 9.34 -10.97 -9.15
CA ASP A 37 10.16 -10.54 -10.27
C ASP A 37 9.27 -10.10 -11.45
N LEU A 38 8.14 -10.79 -11.68
CA LEU A 38 7.14 -10.39 -12.68
C LEU A 38 6.55 -9.00 -12.38
N LEU A 39 6.09 -8.74 -11.14
CA LEU A 39 5.57 -7.43 -10.75
C LEU A 39 6.59 -6.32 -11.01
N GLU A 40 7.84 -6.55 -10.63
CA GLU A 40 8.90 -5.57 -10.84
C GLU A 40 9.17 -5.32 -12.33
N ARG A 41 9.17 -6.38 -13.15
CA ARG A 41 9.33 -6.29 -14.61
C ARG A 41 8.19 -5.48 -15.24
N LEU A 42 6.93 -5.78 -14.88
CA LEU A 42 5.76 -5.06 -15.38
C LEU A 42 5.83 -3.56 -15.05
N CYS A 43 6.16 -3.24 -13.81
CA CYS A 43 6.28 -1.84 -13.40
C CYS A 43 7.44 -1.12 -14.13
N ARG A 44 8.58 -1.80 -14.36
CA ARG A 44 9.70 -1.21 -15.11
C ARG A 44 9.36 -0.99 -16.58
N ALA A 45 8.70 -1.95 -17.23
CA ALA A 45 8.31 -1.82 -18.63
C ALA A 45 7.44 -0.59 -18.87
N GLN A 46 6.50 -0.31 -17.96
CA GLN A 46 5.61 0.84 -18.04
C GLN A 46 6.28 2.20 -17.76
N MET A 47 7.53 2.18 -17.28
CA MET A 47 8.28 3.39 -16.94
C MET A 47 9.47 3.65 -17.86
N GLN A 48 9.66 2.87 -18.92
CA GLN A 48 10.83 3.01 -19.81
C GLN A 48 10.93 4.37 -20.48
N ASP A 49 9.80 4.98 -20.80
CA ASP A 49 9.72 6.27 -21.48
C ASP A 49 9.56 7.47 -20.51
N GLU A 50 9.58 7.21 -19.20
CA GLU A 50 9.38 8.24 -18.19
C GLU A 50 10.70 8.89 -17.76
N SER A 51 10.71 10.21 -17.70
CA SER A 51 11.86 10.98 -17.19
C SER A 51 12.09 10.81 -15.67
N LEU A 52 11.08 10.31 -14.94
CA LEU A 52 11.12 10.07 -13.50
C LEU A 52 11.81 8.74 -13.19
N GLN A 53 12.99 8.79 -12.62
CA GLN A 53 13.68 7.60 -12.11
C GLN A 53 13.17 7.26 -10.71
N MET A 54 12.15 6.41 -10.63
CA MET A 54 11.73 5.83 -9.35
C MET A 54 12.55 4.57 -9.06
N THR A 55 13.34 4.61 -7.99
CA THR A 55 14.18 3.46 -7.57
C THR A 55 13.39 2.44 -6.76
N ASP A 56 12.40 2.90 -6.00
CA ASP A 56 11.59 2.04 -5.12
C ASP A 56 10.39 1.43 -5.85
N LEU A 57 10.18 0.12 -5.65
CA LEU A 57 9.05 -0.59 -6.24
C LEU A 57 7.70 -0.07 -5.71
N SER A 58 7.64 0.39 -4.47
CA SER A 58 6.40 0.96 -3.92
C SER A 58 5.94 2.18 -4.73
N ALA A 59 6.87 3.09 -4.99
CA ALA A 59 6.59 4.27 -5.82
C ALA A 59 6.17 3.90 -7.26
N ARG A 60 6.85 2.88 -7.85
CA ARG A 60 6.50 2.38 -9.19
C ARG A 60 5.10 1.78 -9.23
N ILE A 61 4.73 0.95 -8.24
CA ILE A 61 3.38 0.39 -8.14
C ILE A 61 2.35 1.51 -8.09
N SER A 62 2.55 2.51 -7.24
CA SER A 62 1.61 3.63 -7.10
C SER A 62 1.45 4.40 -8.40
N PHE A 63 2.55 4.72 -9.08
CA PHE A 63 2.54 5.44 -10.34
C PHE A 63 1.85 4.66 -11.46
N VAL A 64 2.25 3.40 -11.67
CA VAL A 64 1.71 2.55 -12.74
C VAL A 64 0.24 2.20 -12.47
N SER A 65 -0.13 1.97 -11.22
CA SER A 65 -1.52 1.71 -10.83
C SER A 65 -2.44 2.89 -11.14
N ALA A 66 -2.01 4.10 -10.84
CA ALA A 66 -2.78 5.31 -11.15
C ALA A 66 -2.96 5.47 -12.67
N ARG A 67 -1.92 5.23 -13.45
CA ARG A 67 -1.94 5.31 -14.92
C ARG A 67 -2.84 4.24 -15.55
N ALA A 68 -2.84 3.02 -15.00
CA ALA A 68 -3.67 1.91 -15.46
C ALA A 68 -5.12 1.99 -14.95
N GLY A 69 -5.50 3.03 -14.22
CA GLY A 69 -6.85 3.22 -13.71
C GLY A 69 -7.26 2.15 -12.67
N LEU A 70 -6.31 1.65 -11.89
CA LEU A 70 -6.62 0.74 -10.79
C LEU A 70 -7.38 1.47 -9.69
N THR A 71 -8.34 0.80 -9.10
CA THR A 71 -8.96 1.26 -7.86
C THR A 71 -7.95 1.21 -6.71
N ILE A 72 -8.21 1.99 -5.67
CA ILE A 72 -7.39 1.99 -4.44
C ILE A 72 -7.27 0.58 -3.85
N VAL A 73 -8.37 -0.20 -3.87
CA VAL A 73 -8.37 -1.59 -3.37
C VAL A 73 -7.43 -2.49 -4.19
N GLU A 74 -7.42 -2.35 -5.51
CA GLU A 74 -6.52 -3.11 -6.39
C GLU A 74 -5.07 -2.68 -6.20
N GLN A 75 -4.81 -1.40 -6.04
CA GLN A 75 -3.47 -0.89 -5.73
C GLN A 75 -2.96 -1.42 -4.38
N ASN A 76 -3.80 -1.38 -3.34
CA ASN A 76 -3.46 -1.92 -2.02
C ASN A 76 -3.13 -3.41 -2.07
N ARG A 77 -3.86 -4.20 -2.87
CA ARG A 77 -3.55 -5.62 -3.07
C ARG A 77 -2.15 -5.83 -3.66
N LEU A 78 -1.72 -4.99 -4.60
CA LEU A 78 -0.36 -5.04 -5.15
C LEU A 78 0.70 -4.68 -4.10
N HIS A 79 0.43 -3.68 -3.25
CA HIS A 79 1.31 -3.33 -2.15
C HIS A 79 1.39 -4.44 -1.10
N THR A 80 0.25 -5.03 -0.72
CA THR A 80 0.20 -6.20 0.18
C THR A 80 1.02 -7.35 -0.38
N PHE A 81 0.82 -7.70 -1.65
CA PHE A 81 1.64 -8.73 -2.31
C PHE A 81 3.14 -8.38 -2.26
N ARG A 82 3.52 -7.13 -2.53
CA ARG A 82 4.91 -6.67 -2.43
C ARG A 82 5.49 -6.89 -1.02
N LEU A 83 4.75 -6.53 0.02
CA LEU A 83 5.17 -6.69 1.42
C LEU A 83 5.28 -8.18 1.79
N THR A 84 4.25 -8.98 1.52
CA THR A 84 4.24 -10.42 1.76
C THR A 84 5.39 -11.12 1.05
N SER A 85 5.59 -10.86 -0.24
CA SER A 85 6.67 -11.47 -1.00
C SER A 85 8.05 -11.11 -0.45
N ASN A 86 8.25 -9.86 -0.01
CA ASN A 86 9.48 -9.44 0.65
C ASN A 86 9.67 -10.17 2.00
N ALA A 87 8.62 -10.32 2.81
CA ALA A 87 8.70 -11.04 4.07
C ALA A 87 9.08 -12.51 3.87
N ILE A 88 8.45 -13.19 2.90
CA ILE A 88 8.74 -14.59 2.56
C ILE A 88 10.18 -14.75 2.03
N LEU A 89 10.61 -13.89 1.10
CA LEU A 89 11.96 -13.96 0.53
C LEU A 89 13.05 -13.67 1.57
N ASN A 90 12.74 -12.86 2.59
CA ASN A 90 13.61 -12.59 3.73
C ASN A 90 13.44 -13.61 4.89
N ARG A 91 12.66 -14.68 4.69
CA ARG A 91 12.40 -15.73 5.70
C ARG A 91 11.76 -15.21 6.99
N LYS A 92 10.98 -14.15 6.92
CA LYS A 92 10.23 -13.57 8.03
C LYS A 92 8.79 -14.10 8.11
N GLU A 93 8.30 -14.68 7.02
CA GLU A 93 6.95 -15.24 6.91
C GLU A 93 7.01 -16.56 6.13
N GLU A 94 6.22 -17.54 6.56
CA GLU A 94 6.09 -18.82 5.86
C GLU A 94 5.10 -18.67 4.67
N PRO A 95 5.47 -19.16 3.48
CA PRO A 95 4.61 -19.05 2.32
C PRO A 95 3.40 -19.98 2.43
N VAL A 96 2.22 -19.46 2.06
CA VAL A 96 0.97 -20.21 2.02
C VAL A 96 0.47 -20.30 0.58
N ARG A 97 0.16 -21.52 0.12
CA ARG A 97 -0.27 -21.77 -1.27
C ARG A 97 -1.53 -20.99 -1.66
N GLU A 98 -2.48 -20.96 -0.77
CA GLU A 98 -3.76 -20.29 -1.00
C GLU A 98 -3.57 -18.77 -1.19
N LYS A 99 -2.74 -18.15 -0.36
CA LYS A 99 -2.37 -16.75 -0.44
C LYS A 99 -1.62 -16.46 -1.76
N LEU A 100 -0.72 -17.34 -2.17
CA LEU A 100 -0.01 -17.22 -3.46
C LEU A 100 -0.98 -17.18 -4.65
N LEU A 101 -2.02 -18.03 -4.66
CA LEU A 101 -3.00 -18.04 -5.74
C LEU A 101 -3.83 -16.73 -5.80
N TRP A 102 -4.08 -16.10 -4.66
CA TRP A 102 -4.71 -14.77 -4.66
C TRP A 102 -3.78 -13.67 -5.12
N ASP A 103 -2.53 -13.74 -4.74
CA ASP A 103 -1.50 -12.83 -5.22
C ASP A 103 -1.31 -12.97 -6.74
N ALA A 104 -1.32 -14.21 -7.26
CA ALA A 104 -1.32 -14.49 -8.69
C ALA A 104 -2.57 -13.92 -9.39
N LYS A 105 -3.76 -14.04 -8.77
CA LYS A 105 -5.00 -13.42 -9.28
C LYS A 105 -4.89 -11.90 -9.32
N THR A 106 -4.29 -11.29 -8.30
CA THR A 106 -4.05 -9.84 -8.25
C THR A 106 -3.17 -9.40 -9.42
N LEU A 107 -2.07 -10.13 -9.68
CA LEU A 107 -1.19 -9.86 -10.83
C LEU A 107 -1.88 -10.10 -12.18
N ALA A 108 -2.67 -11.16 -12.32
CA ALA A 108 -3.43 -11.41 -13.54
C ALA A 108 -4.42 -10.27 -13.83
N SER A 109 -5.11 -9.77 -12.80
CA SER A 109 -6.00 -8.61 -12.91
C SER A 109 -5.25 -7.32 -13.23
N PHE A 110 -4.04 -7.16 -12.72
CA PHE A 110 -3.16 -6.05 -13.04
C PHE A 110 -2.73 -6.06 -14.50
N ILE A 111 -2.25 -7.21 -15.02
CA ILE A 111 -1.87 -7.39 -16.44
C ILE A 111 -3.07 -7.10 -17.34
N ARG A 112 -4.24 -7.66 -17.00
CA ARG A 112 -5.48 -7.43 -17.74
C ARG A 112 -5.78 -5.95 -17.91
N LYS A 113 -5.70 -5.16 -16.84
CA LYS A 113 -5.96 -3.72 -16.88
C LYS A 113 -4.87 -2.93 -17.56
N LEU A 114 -3.61 -3.32 -17.36
CA LEU A 114 -2.45 -2.61 -17.88
C LEU A 114 -2.37 -2.67 -19.40
N TYR A 115 -2.76 -3.81 -19.98
CA TYR A 115 -2.67 -4.08 -21.42
C TYR A 115 -4.03 -4.23 -22.10
N GLU A 116 -5.14 -4.06 -21.36
CA GLU A 116 -6.51 -4.20 -21.86
C GLU A 116 -6.78 -5.56 -22.53
N VAL A 117 -6.26 -6.64 -21.95
CA VAL A 117 -6.35 -8.01 -22.47
C VAL A 117 -7.15 -8.93 -21.56
N GLU A 118 -7.69 -10.02 -22.10
CA GLU A 118 -8.36 -11.04 -21.29
C GLU A 118 -7.36 -12.05 -20.69
N ILE A 119 -7.70 -12.56 -19.50
CA ILE A 119 -6.91 -13.59 -18.82
C ILE A 119 -7.08 -14.92 -19.56
N PRO A 120 -5.98 -15.62 -19.93
CA PRO A 120 -6.05 -16.91 -20.59
C PRO A 120 -6.89 -17.92 -19.80
N GLY A 121 -7.74 -18.69 -20.48
CA GLY A 121 -8.68 -19.61 -19.85
C GLY A 121 -8.00 -20.64 -18.93
N GLU A 122 -6.84 -21.14 -19.28
CA GLU A 122 -6.08 -22.07 -18.46
C GLU A 122 -5.70 -21.46 -17.12
N LEU A 123 -5.17 -20.23 -17.14
CA LEU A 123 -4.82 -19.50 -15.93
C LEU A 123 -6.08 -19.14 -15.11
N TYR A 124 -7.13 -18.70 -15.79
CA TYR A 124 -8.41 -18.35 -15.15
C TYR A 124 -9.00 -19.51 -14.32
N HIS A 125 -8.86 -20.75 -14.80
CA HIS A 125 -9.34 -21.95 -14.11
C HIS A 125 -8.49 -22.34 -12.88
N LEU A 126 -7.21 -21.96 -12.86
CA LEU A 126 -6.31 -22.20 -11.73
C LEU A 126 -6.49 -21.16 -10.62
N LEU A 127 -6.90 -19.96 -10.97
CA LEU A 127 -7.05 -18.87 -10.02
C LEU A 127 -8.35 -19.01 -9.19
N PRO A 128 -8.33 -18.59 -7.92
CA PRO A 128 -9.52 -18.64 -7.08
C PRO A 128 -10.63 -17.76 -7.64
N ARG A 129 -11.87 -18.25 -7.61
CA ARG A 129 -13.03 -17.52 -8.16
C ARG A 129 -13.32 -16.21 -7.42
N ALA A 130 -13.11 -16.20 -6.12
CA ALA A 130 -13.24 -15.03 -5.27
C ALA A 130 -11.94 -14.75 -4.54
N TYR A 131 -11.70 -13.50 -4.15
CA TYR A 131 -10.69 -13.22 -3.13
C TYR A 131 -11.18 -13.78 -1.80
N ALA A 132 -10.26 -14.25 -0.96
CA ALA A 132 -10.63 -14.84 0.29
C ALA A 132 -11.49 -13.92 1.14
N THR A 133 -12.56 -14.51 1.62
CA THR A 133 -13.53 -13.81 2.47
C THR A 133 -13.15 -13.82 3.94
N TYR A 134 -12.16 -14.62 4.38
CA TYR A 134 -11.74 -14.65 5.78
C TYR A 134 -11.05 -13.37 6.27
N LEU A 135 -10.82 -12.43 5.36
CA LEU A 135 -10.27 -11.12 5.66
C LEU A 135 -11.26 -9.99 5.35
N VAL A 136 -12.50 -10.31 5.08
CA VAL A 136 -13.53 -9.29 4.92
C VAL A 136 -13.86 -8.80 6.31
N ALA A 137 -13.65 -7.51 6.55
CA ALA A 137 -14.27 -6.86 7.69
C ALA A 137 -15.76 -7.25 7.74
N PRO A 138 -16.31 -7.55 8.92
CA PRO A 138 -17.72 -7.90 9.04
C PRO A 138 -18.58 -6.88 8.27
N PRO A 139 -19.75 -7.30 7.75
CA PRO A 139 -20.58 -6.42 6.96
C PRO A 139 -20.83 -5.12 7.72
N ALA A 140 -20.60 -4.02 7.04
CA ALA A 140 -20.73 -2.69 7.64
C ALA A 140 -22.21 -2.38 7.86
N LYS A 141 -22.58 -2.11 9.11
CA LYS A 141 -23.88 -1.55 9.45
C LYS A 141 -23.99 -0.07 9.03
N LYS A 142 -22.88 0.64 9.10
CA LYS A 142 -22.76 2.06 8.75
C LYS A 142 -21.39 2.34 8.16
N ARG A 143 -21.31 3.31 7.26
CA ARG A 143 -20.03 3.85 6.77
C ARG A 143 -19.93 5.33 7.09
N ILE A 144 -18.73 5.77 7.42
CA ILE A 144 -18.39 7.17 7.67
C ILE A 144 -17.23 7.51 6.75
N GLU A 145 -17.33 8.60 6.02
CA GLU A 145 -16.32 9.02 5.05
C GLU A 145 -14.99 9.37 5.73
N ARG A 146 -15.06 10.09 6.86
CA ARG A 146 -13.89 10.50 7.60
C ARG A 146 -14.19 10.61 9.09
N MET A 147 -13.25 10.21 9.93
CA MET A 147 -13.29 10.41 11.38
C MET A 147 -11.90 10.76 11.90
N ARG A 148 -11.79 11.79 12.72
CA ARG A 148 -10.56 12.16 13.41
C ARG A 148 -10.56 11.61 14.82
N VAL A 149 -9.50 10.94 15.21
CA VAL A 149 -9.38 10.25 16.49
C VAL A 149 -8.01 10.47 17.13
N CYS A 150 -7.98 10.30 18.45
CA CYS A 150 -6.77 10.41 19.25
C CYS A 150 -6.40 9.01 19.76
N TYR A 151 -5.20 8.52 19.39
CA TYR A 151 -4.68 7.23 19.79
C TYR A 151 -4.37 7.18 21.27
N GLN A 152 -4.72 6.08 21.92
CA GLN A 152 -4.44 5.85 23.34
C GLN A 152 -3.44 4.70 23.51
N TYR A 153 -3.78 3.52 23.03
CA TYR A 153 -2.94 2.32 23.04
C TYR A 153 -3.42 1.32 21.99
N ALA A 154 -2.67 0.23 21.79
CA ALA A 154 -3.02 -0.87 20.91
C ALA A 154 -2.81 -2.20 21.60
N ASP A 155 -3.55 -3.21 21.12
CA ASP A 155 -3.26 -4.62 21.33
C ASP A 155 -3.03 -5.30 19.96
N GLU A 156 -2.94 -6.61 19.92
CA GLU A 156 -2.69 -7.37 18.68
C GLU A 156 -3.83 -7.27 17.65
N GLN A 157 -5.03 -6.85 18.06
CA GLN A 157 -6.23 -6.84 17.23
C GLN A 157 -6.76 -5.44 16.94
N TYR A 158 -6.64 -4.51 17.91
CA TYR A 158 -7.29 -3.23 17.88
C TYR A 158 -6.37 -2.09 18.29
N LEU A 159 -6.59 -0.91 17.65
CA LEU A 159 -6.23 0.37 18.22
C LEU A 159 -7.39 0.86 19.11
N TYR A 160 -7.06 1.36 20.25
CA TYR A 160 -8.00 2.01 21.17
C TYR A 160 -7.82 3.52 21.08
N VAL A 161 -8.90 4.21 20.71
CA VAL A 161 -8.87 5.64 20.40
C VAL A 161 -10.05 6.38 21.01
N THR A 162 -9.91 7.69 21.14
CA THR A 162 -11.03 8.59 21.48
C THR A 162 -11.32 9.49 20.27
N PRO A 163 -12.60 9.81 19.98
CA PRO A 163 -12.92 10.82 18.98
C PRO A 163 -12.35 12.19 19.43
N VAL A 164 -11.85 12.98 18.46
CA VAL A 164 -11.35 14.34 18.77
C VAL A 164 -12.50 15.32 19.01
N ASP A 165 -13.60 15.16 18.28
CA ASP A 165 -14.70 16.11 18.24
C ASP A 165 -15.83 15.81 19.24
N THR A 166 -15.73 14.73 20.00
CA THR A 166 -16.78 14.27 20.90
C THR A 166 -16.17 13.73 22.20
N ILE A 167 -16.74 14.10 23.33
CA ILE A 167 -16.42 13.51 24.64
C ILE A 167 -17.04 12.10 24.62
N ALA A 168 -16.22 11.08 24.67
CA ALA A 168 -16.66 9.69 24.76
C ALA A 168 -16.20 9.09 26.09
N ASP A 169 -17.12 8.43 26.78
CA ASP A 169 -16.82 7.74 28.03
C ASP A 169 -16.07 6.43 27.84
N GLU A 170 -16.11 5.88 26.61
CA GLU A 170 -15.46 4.63 26.24
C GLU A 170 -14.57 4.78 25.02
N TYR A 171 -13.52 3.95 24.96
CA TYR A 171 -12.64 3.89 23.81
C TYR A 171 -13.33 3.22 22.62
N LEU A 172 -13.17 3.81 21.45
CA LEU A 172 -13.51 3.17 20.19
C LEU A 172 -12.43 2.16 19.82
N ARG A 173 -12.83 1.05 19.23
CA ARG A 173 -11.91 0.01 18.75
C ARG A 173 -11.79 0.07 17.23
N ILE A 174 -10.57 0.09 16.73
CA ILE A 174 -10.26 0.13 15.30
C ILE A 174 -9.48 -1.12 14.94
N ARG A 175 -9.90 -1.85 13.90
CA ARG A 175 -9.08 -2.88 13.26
C ARG A 175 -8.05 -2.20 12.36
N TYR A 176 -6.77 -2.43 12.59
CA TYR A 176 -5.67 -1.74 11.90
C TYR A 176 -4.73 -2.67 11.14
N ASN A 177 -4.85 -3.97 11.30
CA ASN A 177 -4.02 -4.99 10.67
C ASN A 177 -4.85 -5.92 9.78
N VAL A 178 -5.94 -5.40 9.20
CA VAL A 178 -6.81 -6.18 8.33
C VAL A 178 -6.16 -6.34 6.97
N PRO A 179 -5.78 -7.56 6.57
CA PRO A 179 -5.13 -7.79 5.28
C PRO A 179 -5.95 -7.24 4.12
N GLN A 180 -5.27 -6.66 3.15
CA GLN A 180 -5.83 -6.03 1.95
C GLN A 180 -6.73 -4.80 2.21
N ILE A 181 -6.87 -4.36 3.45
CA ILE A 181 -7.64 -3.15 3.80
C ILE A 181 -6.71 -2.09 4.39
N ASN A 182 -6.04 -2.40 5.51
CA ASN A 182 -5.21 -1.44 6.23
C ASN A 182 -4.03 -2.09 6.97
N GLU A 183 -3.60 -3.28 6.54
CA GLU A 183 -2.51 -4.04 7.18
C GLU A 183 -1.16 -3.28 7.18
N GLU A 184 -0.96 -2.36 6.24
CA GLU A 184 0.27 -1.57 6.18
C GLU A 184 0.44 -0.69 7.42
N PHE A 185 -0.64 -0.34 8.08
CA PHE A 185 -0.59 0.49 9.28
C PHE A 185 -0.04 -0.27 10.50
N ALA A 186 0.00 -1.59 10.47
CA ALA A 186 0.54 -2.40 11.57
C ALA A 186 1.98 -1.99 11.94
N GLN A 187 2.82 -1.70 10.94
CA GLN A 187 4.18 -1.22 11.19
C GLN A 187 4.22 0.19 11.79
N THR A 188 3.33 1.07 11.37
CA THR A 188 3.21 2.42 11.92
C THR A 188 2.72 2.39 13.36
N CYS A 189 1.87 1.41 13.71
CA CYS A 189 1.35 1.24 15.06
C CYS A 189 2.46 1.04 16.10
N GLU A 190 3.57 0.38 15.75
CA GLU A 190 4.70 0.12 16.64
C GLU A 190 5.43 1.39 17.09
N ILE A 191 5.30 2.46 16.32
CA ILE A 191 5.96 3.76 16.59
C ILE A 191 5.00 4.87 17.02
N LEU A 192 3.70 4.55 17.17
CA LEU A 192 2.73 5.55 17.63
C LEU A 192 2.99 5.97 19.09
N TRP A 193 2.89 7.25 19.33
CA TRP A 193 2.92 7.80 20.70
C TRP A 193 1.51 8.03 21.22
N CYS A 194 1.34 7.96 22.53
CA CYS A 194 0.06 8.25 23.17
C CYS A 194 -0.42 9.66 22.80
N HIS A 195 -1.70 9.77 22.49
CA HIS A 195 -2.36 10.98 21.98
C HIS A 195 -2.01 11.39 20.55
N ALA A 196 -1.31 10.54 19.78
CA ALA A 196 -1.15 10.76 18.34
C ALA A 196 -2.51 10.91 17.67
N GLN A 197 -2.65 11.91 16.80
CA GLN A 197 -3.90 12.15 16.08
C GLN A 197 -3.91 11.36 14.77
N LEU A 198 -5.03 10.68 14.52
CA LEU A 198 -5.21 9.85 13.33
C LEU A 198 -6.46 10.31 12.58
N ASN A 199 -6.36 10.37 11.25
CA ASN A 199 -7.52 10.46 10.37
C ASN A 199 -7.85 9.07 9.84
N LEU A 200 -9.05 8.62 10.11
CA LEU A 200 -9.63 7.41 9.56
C LEU A 200 -10.45 7.77 8.33
N LEU A 201 -10.22 7.10 7.20
CA LEU A 201 -10.92 7.36 5.96
C LEU A 201 -11.68 6.10 5.53
N ASP A 202 -12.88 6.31 4.95
CA ASP A 202 -13.81 5.26 4.53
C ASP A 202 -14.00 4.18 5.61
N VAL A 203 -14.56 4.59 6.72
CA VAL A 203 -14.67 3.78 7.93
C VAL A 203 -15.92 2.94 7.90
N ALA A 204 -15.78 1.63 7.83
CA ALA A 204 -16.86 0.68 8.04
C ALA A 204 -17.06 0.43 9.54
N ILE A 205 -18.29 0.51 10.02
CA ILE A 205 -18.67 0.21 11.41
C ILE A 205 -19.53 -1.05 11.40
N ASP A 206 -19.12 -2.06 12.13
CA ASP A 206 -19.88 -3.30 12.26
C ASP A 206 -20.98 -3.21 13.34
N GLU A 207 -21.73 -4.29 13.51
CA GLU A 207 -22.82 -4.36 14.49
C GLU A 207 -22.33 -4.22 15.95
N THR A 208 -21.08 -4.55 16.22
CA THR A 208 -20.45 -4.45 17.55
C THR A 208 -19.85 -3.08 17.81
N GLY A 209 -19.95 -2.13 16.85
CA GLY A 209 -19.39 -0.80 16.93
C GLY A 209 -17.89 -0.71 16.67
N VAL A 210 -17.27 -1.80 16.20
CA VAL A 210 -15.85 -1.79 15.83
C VAL A 210 -15.67 -1.13 14.47
N LEU A 211 -14.69 -0.25 14.39
CA LEU A 211 -14.34 0.54 13.23
C LEU A 211 -13.32 -0.23 12.36
N THR A 212 -13.55 -0.24 11.05
CA THR A 212 -12.58 -0.77 10.08
C THR A 212 -12.37 0.28 8.99
N PRO A 213 -11.39 1.15 9.12
CA PRO A 213 -11.08 2.15 8.10
C PRO A 213 -10.36 1.49 6.92
N SER A 214 -10.60 2.01 5.72
CA SER A 214 -9.80 1.66 4.54
C SER A 214 -8.41 2.28 4.60
N PHE A 215 -8.29 3.47 5.21
CA PHE A 215 -7.01 4.15 5.43
C PHE A 215 -6.94 4.73 6.84
N ILE A 216 -5.74 4.66 7.40
CA ILE A 216 -5.38 5.31 8.65
C ILE A 216 -4.21 6.24 8.36
N VAL A 217 -4.41 7.53 8.57
CA VAL A 217 -3.40 8.55 8.28
C VAL A 217 -2.95 9.16 9.60
N LEU A 218 -1.69 9.01 9.95
CA LEU A 218 -1.08 9.67 11.09
C LEU A 218 -0.94 11.16 10.79
N GLU A 219 -1.50 12.00 11.67
CA GLU A 219 -1.23 13.43 11.66
C GLU A 219 0.05 13.69 12.46
N PRO A 220 1.14 14.10 11.82
CA PRO A 220 2.30 14.52 12.58
C PRO A 220 1.98 15.83 13.33
N ASP A 221 2.39 15.94 14.59
CA ASP A 221 2.37 17.18 15.35
C ASP A 221 3.41 18.16 14.81
N TYR A 222 3.18 18.60 13.56
CA TYR A 222 4.12 19.41 12.83
C TYR A 222 3.45 20.73 12.40
N LEU A 223 3.91 21.82 13.00
CA LEU A 223 3.51 23.16 12.60
C LEU A 223 4.35 23.62 11.40
N ILE A 224 3.70 23.75 10.25
CA ILE A 224 4.30 24.39 9.08
C ILE A 224 4.12 25.90 9.24
N ASP A 225 5.22 26.64 9.26
CA ASP A 225 5.14 28.10 9.31
C ASP A 225 4.62 28.69 7.99
N ILE A 226 3.94 29.83 8.11
CA ILE A 226 3.27 30.49 6.99
C ILE A 226 4.28 30.90 5.91
N SER A 227 5.51 31.24 6.28
CA SER A 227 6.55 31.62 5.33
C SER A 227 6.97 30.45 4.45
N SER A 228 7.20 29.27 5.06
CA SER A 228 7.51 28.04 4.32
C SER A 228 6.35 27.64 3.41
N LEU A 229 5.12 27.79 3.86
CA LEU A 229 3.95 27.52 3.04
C LEU A 229 3.86 28.48 1.84
N ALA A 230 4.04 29.78 2.07
CA ALA A 230 4.01 30.81 1.03
C ALA A 230 5.10 30.58 -0.05
N GLU A 231 6.27 30.10 0.33
CA GLU A 231 7.35 29.73 -0.59
C GLU A 231 6.95 28.62 -1.56
N CYS A 232 6.09 27.70 -1.16
CA CYS A 232 5.60 26.61 -2.03
C CYS A 232 4.75 27.12 -3.21
N PHE A 233 4.12 28.30 -3.08
CA PHE A 233 3.23 28.88 -4.09
C PHE A 233 3.93 29.87 -5.03
N ARG A 234 5.24 30.06 -4.93
CA ARG A 234 6.01 30.88 -5.87
C ARG A 234 6.29 30.10 -7.15
N ASP A 235 6.53 30.80 -8.26
CA ASP A 235 6.84 30.20 -9.57
C ASP A 235 8.04 29.23 -9.52
N TYR A 236 8.97 29.44 -8.58
CA TYR A 236 10.13 28.61 -8.30
C TYR A 236 10.01 27.86 -6.97
N GLY A 237 8.79 27.71 -6.47
CA GLY A 237 8.50 27.07 -5.19
C GLY A 237 8.83 25.57 -5.20
N HIS A 238 9.30 25.09 -4.05
CA HIS A 238 9.56 23.67 -3.87
C HIS A 238 8.30 22.94 -3.37
N HIS A 239 8.24 21.64 -3.62
CA HIS A 239 7.16 20.82 -3.07
C HIS A 239 7.12 20.91 -1.53
N PRO A 240 5.93 21.03 -0.89
CA PRO A 240 5.81 21.17 0.56
C PRO A 240 6.58 20.13 1.38
N ALA A 241 6.66 18.88 0.91
CA ALA A 241 7.43 17.83 1.56
C ALA A 241 8.93 18.19 1.72
N ASN A 242 9.52 18.98 0.82
CA ASN A 242 10.93 19.36 0.91
C ASN A 242 11.20 20.24 2.13
N TYR A 243 10.25 21.12 2.51
CA TYR A 243 10.38 21.93 3.71
C TYR A 243 10.26 21.09 4.99
N VAL A 244 9.39 20.10 4.99
CA VAL A 244 9.28 19.15 6.10
C VAL A 244 10.57 18.33 6.24
N LEU A 245 11.06 17.77 5.13
CA LEU A 245 12.29 16.97 5.11
C LEU A 245 13.51 17.79 5.53
N ALA A 246 13.63 19.05 5.07
CA ALA A 246 14.74 19.91 5.46
C ALA A 246 14.80 20.18 6.97
N ARG A 247 13.65 20.23 7.66
CA ARG A 247 13.61 20.39 9.12
C ARG A 247 13.91 19.10 9.89
N LEU A 248 13.69 17.95 9.29
CA LEU A 248 14.02 16.64 9.89
C LEU A 248 15.49 16.27 9.67
N GLN A 249 16.20 16.96 8.78
CA GLN A 249 17.63 16.75 8.61
C GLN A 249 18.41 17.29 9.81
N PRO A 250 19.47 16.58 10.25
CA PRO A 250 20.36 17.11 11.27
C PRO A 250 20.88 18.49 10.84
N ILE A 251 20.82 19.45 11.74
CA ILE A 251 21.41 20.77 11.50
C ILE A 251 22.92 20.56 11.41
N ASP A 252 23.45 20.59 10.20
CA ASP A 252 24.89 20.61 9.99
C ASP A 252 25.36 22.02 10.40
N ASN A 253 25.79 22.15 11.64
CA ASN A 253 26.39 23.37 12.18
C ASN A 253 27.75 23.56 11.50
N ALA A 254 27.76 23.86 10.22
CA ALA A 254 28.95 24.23 9.51
C ALA A 254 29.61 25.41 10.23
N ARG A 255 30.84 25.26 10.67
CA ARG A 255 31.65 26.27 11.34
C ARG A 255 31.55 27.71 10.78
N PRO A 256 31.37 27.92 9.45
CA PRO A 256 31.18 29.24 8.89
C PRO A 256 29.92 29.98 9.35
N LEU A 257 28.86 29.27 9.70
CA LEU A 257 27.62 29.89 10.19
C LEU A 257 27.71 30.33 11.66
N LEU A 258 28.65 29.78 12.42
CA LEU A 258 28.93 30.18 13.81
C LEU A 258 29.91 31.35 13.89
N LEU A 259 30.62 31.68 12.82
CA LEU A 259 31.57 32.76 12.72
C LEU A 259 31.04 33.97 11.94
N GLY A 260 29.79 33.90 11.50
CA GLY A 260 29.14 34.95 10.75
C GLY A 260 28.78 36.15 11.63
N ASN A 261 29.56 37.17 11.50
CA ASN A 261 29.38 38.60 11.86
C ASN A 261 29.33 38.94 13.35
#